data_70cef3c3317bae2c1e164e7e169aa54d
#
_entry.id   70cef3c3317bae2c1e164e7e169aa54d
#
_cell.length_a   1.000
_cell.length_b   1.000
_cell.length_c   1.000
_cell.angle_alpha   90.00
_cell.angle_beta   90.00
_cell.angle_gamma   90.00
#
_symmetry.space_group_name_H-M   'P 1'
#
loop_
_entity.id
_entity.type
_entity.pdbx_description
1 polymer ?
#
loop_
_entity_poly.entity_id
_entity_poly.type
_entity_poly.pdbx_seq_one_letter_code
_entity_poly.pdbx_strand_id
1 'polypeptide(L)'
;MVAVLASLRNVFALRNLSQEPGRFFISLILTAVAFAAFMRLVKRPKSELPATWAQSMLGALAVFALFLLVYGVVPHEWLTWADSKLGLREDKILLDTRPIKFSGRALRDIVAATLYIVFLGMNTVMWMMWQKRGTAKPKAAPATATPEPAGTSAFSRPVTKKD
;
A
#
# COMPACT_ATOMS: atom_id res chain seq x y z
N MET A 1 31.46 10.14 -7.45
CA MET A 1 30.81 8.83 -7.72
C MET A 1 31.30 7.73 -6.76
N VAL A 2 32.61 7.54 -6.58
CA VAL A 2 33.19 6.51 -5.67
C VAL A 2 32.76 6.70 -4.21
N ALA A 3 32.71 7.95 -3.71
CA ALA A 3 32.31 8.25 -2.33
C ALA A 3 30.83 7.92 -2.06
N VAL A 4 29.95 8.11 -3.05
CA VAL A 4 28.51 7.77 -2.94
C VAL A 4 28.33 6.26 -2.91
N LEU A 5 29.06 5.51 -3.72
CA LEU A 5 29.00 4.04 -3.72
C LEU A 5 29.59 3.45 -2.42
N ALA A 6 30.65 4.03 -1.89
CA ALA A 6 31.21 3.63 -0.59
C ALA A 6 30.23 3.91 0.56
N SER A 7 29.54 5.05 0.51
CA SER A 7 28.50 5.41 1.48
C SER A 7 27.31 4.44 1.42
N LEU A 8 26.83 4.10 0.22
CA LEU A 8 25.77 3.11 0.03
C LEU A 8 26.20 1.72 0.55
N ARG A 9 27.42 1.29 0.25
CA ARG A 9 27.94 0.00 0.75
C ARG A 9 27.99 -0.05 2.28
N ASN A 10 28.32 1.05 2.95
CA ASN A 10 28.33 1.12 4.41
C ASN A 10 26.92 1.13 5.01
N VAL A 11 25.94 1.73 4.31
CA VAL A 11 24.52 1.69 4.72
C VAL A 11 23.95 0.28 4.63
N PHE A 12 24.34 -0.48 3.59
CA PHE A 12 23.89 -1.87 3.39
C PHE A 12 24.72 -2.94 4.09
N ALA A 13 25.80 -2.58 4.79
CA ALA A 13 26.49 -3.55 5.65
C ALA A 13 25.54 -4.08 6.72
N LEU A 14 25.40 -5.41 6.84
CA LEU A 14 24.42 -6.08 7.74
C LEU A 14 24.46 -5.55 9.19
N ARG A 15 25.63 -5.09 9.64
CA ARG A 15 25.83 -4.47 10.97
C ARG A 15 25.14 -3.11 11.09
N ASN A 16 24.97 -2.37 9.99
CA ASN A 16 24.34 -1.06 9.98
C ASN A 16 22.84 -1.12 9.64
N LEU A 17 22.36 -2.27 9.14
CA LEU A 17 20.94 -2.46 8.83
C LEU A 17 20.05 -2.50 10.08
N SER A 18 20.62 -2.91 11.22
CA SER A 18 19.92 -2.89 12.51
C SER A 18 19.95 -1.52 13.20
N GLN A 19 20.76 -0.58 12.68
CA GLN A 19 20.89 0.77 13.19
C GLN A 19 20.24 1.79 12.25
N GLU A 20 19.81 2.91 12.80
CA GLU A 20 19.39 4.06 12.00
C GLU A 20 20.60 4.64 11.22
N PRO A 21 20.50 4.94 9.95
CA PRO A 21 19.34 5.05 9.06
C PRO A 21 18.95 3.75 8.33
N GLY A 22 19.67 2.63 8.55
CA GLY A 22 19.46 1.39 7.83
C GLY A 22 18.01 0.90 7.91
N ARG A 23 17.41 0.99 9.09
CA ARG A 23 16.01 0.58 9.35
C ARG A 23 15.01 1.34 8.49
N PHE A 24 15.19 2.66 8.32
CA PHE A 24 14.35 3.47 7.46
C PHE A 24 14.45 3.02 5.99
N PHE A 25 15.66 2.83 5.46
CA PHE A 25 15.85 2.39 4.08
C PHE A 25 15.33 0.97 3.83
N ILE A 26 15.50 0.06 4.79
CA ILE A 26 14.93 -1.29 4.70
C ILE A 26 13.40 -1.22 4.65
N SER A 27 12.77 -0.44 5.53
CA SER A 27 11.32 -0.30 5.55
C SER A 27 10.79 0.27 4.22
N LEU A 28 11.51 1.23 3.64
CA LEU A 28 11.15 1.81 2.34
C LEU A 28 11.29 0.78 1.20
N ILE A 29 12.40 0.03 1.17
CA ILE A 29 12.62 -1.04 0.17
C ILE A 29 11.55 -2.13 0.33
N LEU A 30 11.29 -2.58 1.55
CA LEU A 30 10.27 -3.59 1.83
C LEU A 30 8.89 -3.14 1.34
N THR A 31 8.55 -1.87 1.61
CA THR A 31 7.31 -1.25 1.14
C THR A 31 7.25 -1.19 -0.39
N ALA A 32 8.34 -0.81 -1.05
CA ALA A 32 8.41 -0.77 -2.51
C ALA A 32 8.25 -2.16 -3.13
N VAL A 33 8.89 -3.18 -2.55
CA VAL A 33 8.77 -4.59 -2.99
C VAL A 33 7.34 -5.10 -2.78
N ALA A 34 6.74 -4.85 -1.61
CA ALA A 34 5.36 -5.24 -1.31
C ALA A 34 4.37 -4.56 -2.27
N PHE A 35 4.56 -3.28 -2.53
CA PHE A 35 3.76 -2.53 -3.49
C PHE A 35 3.91 -3.08 -4.91
N ALA A 36 5.14 -3.35 -5.37
CA ALA A 36 5.40 -3.94 -6.69
C ALA A 36 4.78 -5.34 -6.83
N ALA A 37 4.86 -6.17 -5.79
CA ALA A 37 4.20 -7.48 -5.75
C ALA A 37 2.68 -7.35 -5.86
N PHE A 38 2.09 -6.41 -5.11
CA PHE A 38 0.67 -6.14 -5.18
C PHE A 38 0.25 -5.63 -6.57
N MET A 39 1.02 -4.72 -7.18
CA MET A 39 0.78 -4.22 -8.54
C MET A 39 0.84 -5.32 -9.58
N ARG A 40 1.74 -6.30 -9.44
CA ARG A 40 1.76 -7.50 -10.29
C ARG A 40 0.49 -8.32 -10.16
N LEU A 41 -0.03 -8.49 -8.95
CA LEU A 41 -1.31 -9.18 -8.70
C LEU A 41 -2.49 -8.43 -9.33
N VAL A 42 -2.52 -7.10 -9.19
CA VAL A 42 -3.55 -6.25 -9.80
C VAL A 42 -3.54 -6.34 -11.32
N LYS A 43 -2.38 -6.44 -11.95
CA LYS A 43 -2.23 -6.55 -13.41
C LYS A 43 -2.55 -7.95 -13.97
N ARG A 44 -2.67 -8.99 -13.13
CA ARG A 44 -3.05 -10.32 -13.62
C ARG A 44 -4.46 -10.30 -14.21
N PRO A 45 -4.72 -11.03 -15.29
CA PRO A 45 -6.07 -11.15 -15.82
C PRO A 45 -7.01 -11.73 -14.76
N LYS A 46 -8.27 -11.29 -14.79
CA LYS A 46 -9.29 -11.79 -13.87
C LYS A 46 -9.51 -13.28 -14.15
N SER A 47 -9.49 -14.08 -13.08
CA SER A 47 -9.89 -15.48 -13.18
C SER A 47 -11.37 -15.59 -13.54
N GLU A 48 -11.73 -16.54 -14.39
CA GLU A 48 -13.15 -16.84 -14.72
C GLU A 48 -13.87 -17.45 -13.52
N LEU A 49 -13.10 -18.09 -12.64
CA LEU A 49 -13.63 -18.68 -11.40
C LEU A 49 -13.76 -17.61 -10.31
N PRO A 50 -14.84 -17.65 -9.53
CA PRO A 50 -15.00 -16.77 -8.37
C PRO A 50 -13.87 -17.04 -7.37
N ALA A 51 -13.41 -15.97 -6.70
CA ALA A 51 -12.40 -16.09 -5.66
C ALA A 51 -12.94 -16.95 -4.50
N THR A 52 -12.14 -17.90 -4.03
CA THR A 52 -12.46 -18.66 -2.83
C THR A 52 -12.42 -17.74 -1.60
N TRP A 53 -13.13 -18.12 -0.55
CA TRP A 53 -13.10 -17.38 0.72
C TRP A 53 -11.68 -17.21 1.25
N ALA A 54 -10.85 -18.25 1.20
CA ALA A 54 -9.45 -18.19 1.63
C ALA A 54 -8.62 -17.16 0.81
N GLN A 55 -8.81 -17.10 -0.51
CA GLN A 55 -8.14 -16.12 -1.38
C GLN A 55 -8.56 -14.69 -1.03
N SER A 56 -9.82 -14.46 -0.72
CA SER A 56 -10.33 -13.15 -0.32
C SER A 56 -9.73 -12.70 1.01
N MET A 57 -9.64 -13.59 1.98
CA MET A 57 -9.02 -13.33 3.28
C MET A 57 -7.52 -13.03 3.16
N LEU A 58 -6.78 -13.83 2.37
CA LEU A 58 -5.36 -13.56 2.10
C LEU A 58 -5.14 -12.22 1.39
N GLY A 59 -6.02 -11.88 0.45
CA GLY A 59 -6.00 -10.58 -0.22
C GLY A 59 -6.19 -9.41 0.76
N ALA A 60 -7.18 -9.51 1.64
CA ALA A 60 -7.44 -8.50 2.67
C ALA A 60 -6.25 -8.35 3.64
N LEU A 61 -5.67 -9.48 4.10
CA LEU A 61 -4.49 -9.49 4.96
C LEU A 61 -3.28 -8.83 4.28
N ALA A 62 -3.05 -9.12 3.00
CA ALA A 62 -1.96 -8.52 2.23
C ALA A 62 -2.12 -6.99 2.08
N VAL A 63 -3.34 -6.51 1.84
CA VAL A 63 -3.65 -5.07 1.79
C VAL A 63 -3.44 -4.42 3.15
N PHE A 64 -3.90 -5.07 4.22
CA PHE A 64 -3.71 -4.58 5.58
C PHE A 64 -2.22 -4.48 5.95
N ALA A 65 -1.44 -5.53 5.64
CA ALA A 65 0.01 -5.53 5.87
C ALA A 65 0.72 -4.41 5.08
N LEU A 66 0.30 -4.16 3.84
CA LEU A 66 0.82 -3.05 3.03
C LEU A 66 0.50 -1.69 3.70
N PHE A 67 -0.72 -1.48 4.19
CA PHE A 67 -1.09 -0.26 4.90
C PHE A 67 -0.29 -0.06 6.19
N LEU A 68 -0.06 -1.14 6.94
CA LEU A 68 0.77 -1.09 8.14
C LEU A 68 2.21 -0.64 7.82
N LEU A 69 2.81 -1.15 6.74
CA LEU A 69 4.14 -0.73 6.29
C LEU A 69 4.13 0.75 5.86
N VAL A 70 3.19 1.14 5.02
CA VAL A 70 3.10 2.47 4.39
C VAL A 70 2.81 3.56 5.41
N TYR A 71 1.84 3.35 6.29
CA TYR A 71 1.35 4.38 7.22
C TYR A 71 1.87 4.22 8.64
N GLY A 72 2.33 3.04 9.02
CA GLY A 72 2.89 2.76 10.35
C GLY A 72 4.42 2.78 10.34
N VAL A 73 5.01 1.82 9.66
CA VAL A 73 6.46 1.54 9.79
C VAL A 73 7.31 2.63 9.15
N VAL A 74 7.06 2.98 7.87
CA VAL A 74 7.92 3.94 7.14
C VAL A 74 7.94 5.32 7.79
N PRO A 75 6.81 5.96 8.11
CA PRO A 75 6.83 7.25 8.78
C PRO A 75 7.44 7.20 10.19
N HIS A 76 7.21 6.11 10.93
CA HIS A 76 7.81 5.91 12.24
C HIS A 76 9.35 5.86 12.18
N GLU A 77 9.90 5.06 11.27
CA GLU A 77 11.34 4.96 11.08
C GLU A 77 11.95 6.28 10.58
N TRP A 78 11.23 7.03 9.74
CA TRP A 78 11.63 8.39 9.35
C TRP A 78 11.72 9.33 10.55
N LEU A 79 10.69 9.39 11.38
CA LEU A 79 10.64 10.27 12.55
C LEU A 79 11.76 9.94 13.53
N THR A 80 12.00 8.64 13.78
CA THR A 80 13.04 8.15 14.67
C THR A 80 14.43 8.52 14.16
N TRP A 81 14.69 8.32 12.86
CA TRP A 81 15.96 8.70 12.23
C TRP A 81 16.18 10.22 12.23
N ALA A 82 15.15 10.99 11.91
CA ALA A 82 15.20 12.45 11.89
C ALA A 82 15.54 13.05 13.26
N ASP A 83 14.96 12.48 14.33
CA ASP A 83 15.26 12.92 15.71
C ASP A 83 16.67 12.51 16.15
N SER A 84 17.05 11.25 15.89
CA SER A 84 18.27 10.67 16.50
C SER A 84 19.56 11.09 15.78
N LYS A 85 19.55 11.12 14.45
CA LYS A 85 20.77 11.33 13.64
C LYS A 85 20.83 12.69 12.94
N LEU A 86 19.69 13.18 12.42
CA LEU A 86 19.65 14.48 11.77
C LEU A 86 19.49 15.61 12.80
N GLY A 87 19.11 15.27 14.04
CA GLY A 87 18.93 16.25 15.12
C GLY A 87 17.85 17.28 14.76
N LEU A 88 16.81 16.87 14.03
CA LEU A 88 15.70 17.73 13.65
C LEU A 88 14.73 17.92 14.82
N ARG A 89 15.25 18.49 15.89
CA ARG A 89 14.52 18.78 17.13
C ARG A 89 13.96 20.19 17.11
N GLU A 90 13.11 20.47 18.07
CA GLU A 90 12.45 21.77 18.23
C GLU A 90 13.44 22.90 18.57
N ASP A 91 14.48 22.58 19.34
CA ASP A 91 15.55 23.48 19.76
C ASP A 91 16.48 23.91 18.62
N LYS A 92 16.51 23.15 17.51
CA LYS A 92 17.34 23.44 16.34
C LYS A 92 16.60 24.36 15.36
N ILE A 93 16.92 25.64 15.39
CA ILE A 93 16.45 26.61 14.40
C ILE A 93 17.29 26.46 13.14
N LEU A 94 16.66 26.11 12.01
CA LEU A 94 17.32 25.96 10.72
C LEU A 94 17.36 27.28 9.94
N LEU A 95 16.33 28.10 10.08
CA LEU A 95 16.23 29.40 9.44
C LEU A 95 15.58 30.40 10.40
N ASP A 96 16.27 31.48 10.71
CA ASP A 96 15.73 32.60 11.46
C ASP A 96 15.62 33.81 10.53
N THR A 97 14.56 33.86 9.75
CA THR A 97 14.20 35.01 8.92
C THR A 97 12.98 35.65 9.55
N ARG A 98 13.18 36.74 10.27
CA ARG A 98 12.06 37.46 10.90
C ARG A 98 11.02 37.89 9.84
N PRO A 99 9.74 37.62 10.02
CA PRO A 99 9.06 37.11 11.24
C PRO A 99 8.97 35.58 11.35
N ILE A 100 9.51 34.79 10.41
CA ILE A 100 9.32 33.34 10.32
C ILE A 100 10.55 32.61 10.88
N LYS A 101 10.36 31.85 11.96
CA LYS A 101 11.35 30.91 12.50
C LYS A 101 11.04 29.51 12.02
N PHE A 102 11.94 28.89 11.25
CA PHE A 102 11.79 27.52 10.77
C PHE A 102 12.62 26.56 11.64
N SER A 103 11.94 25.73 12.43
CA SER A 103 12.58 24.76 13.31
C SER A 103 12.88 23.45 12.58
N GLY A 104 13.86 22.68 13.08
CA GLY A 104 14.16 21.34 12.59
C GLY A 104 12.94 20.42 12.66
N ARG A 105 12.11 20.55 13.70
CA ARG A 105 10.86 19.80 13.85
C ARG A 105 9.89 20.07 12.69
N ALA A 106 9.74 21.31 12.25
CA ALA A 106 8.87 21.63 11.12
C ALA A 106 9.31 20.92 9.84
N LEU A 107 10.63 20.88 9.56
CA LEU A 107 11.15 20.13 8.40
C LEU A 107 10.85 18.63 8.50
N ARG A 108 11.10 18.04 9.67
CA ARG A 108 10.80 16.63 9.93
C ARG A 108 9.32 16.30 9.65
N ASP A 109 8.43 17.12 10.17
CA ASP A 109 6.98 16.92 10.07
C ASP A 109 6.47 17.15 8.63
N ILE A 110 7.05 18.11 7.89
CA ILE A 110 6.77 18.34 6.46
C ILE A 110 7.14 17.11 5.64
N VAL A 111 8.32 16.51 5.87
CA VAL A 111 8.72 15.30 5.15
C VAL A 111 7.79 14.14 5.50
N ALA A 112 7.43 13.95 6.75
CA ALA A 112 6.45 12.94 7.17
C ALA A 112 5.10 13.15 6.48
N ALA A 113 4.57 14.37 6.46
CA ALA A 113 3.32 14.70 5.77
C ALA A 113 3.41 14.43 4.26
N THR A 114 4.55 14.74 3.64
CA THR A 114 4.80 14.47 2.22
C THR A 114 4.75 12.96 1.94
N LEU A 115 5.37 12.14 2.80
CA LEU A 115 5.30 10.67 2.68
C LEU A 115 3.85 10.18 2.72
N TYR A 116 3.04 10.68 3.66
CA TYR A 116 1.61 10.33 3.75
C TYR A 116 0.84 10.69 2.47
N ILE A 117 1.06 11.89 1.93
CA ILE A 117 0.40 12.36 0.69
C ILE A 117 0.80 11.49 -0.50
N VAL A 118 2.09 11.18 -0.66
CA VAL A 118 2.59 10.31 -1.73
C VAL A 118 1.96 8.92 -1.63
N PHE A 119 1.96 8.33 -0.45
CA PHE A 119 1.39 7.01 -0.24
C PHE A 119 -0.13 6.98 -0.43
N LEU A 120 -0.82 8.03 -0.03
CA LEU A 120 -2.26 8.18 -0.29
C LEU A 120 -2.55 8.22 -1.79
N GLY A 121 -1.77 8.98 -2.56
CA GLY A 121 -1.86 9.02 -4.02
C GLY A 121 -1.62 7.64 -4.65
N MET A 122 -0.57 6.93 -4.22
CA MET A 122 -0.27 5.58 -4.67
C MET A 122 -1.41 4.60 -4.38
N ASN A 123 -1.99 4.64 -3.19
CA ASN A 123 -3.12 3.80 -2.82
C ASN A 123 -4.37 4.11 -3.66
N THR A 124 -4.63 5.39 -3.92
CA THR A 124 -5.74 5.81 -4.78
C THR A 124 -5.59 5.27 -6.21
N VAL A 125 -4.37 5.37 -6.78
CA VAL A 125 -4.08 4.80 -8.11
C VAL A 125 -4.28 3.28 -8.11
N MET A 126 -3.78 2.59 -7.09
CA MET A 126 -3.92 1.15 -6.93
C MET A 126 -5.40 0.73 -6.84
N TRP A 127 -6.21 1.46 -6.07
CA TRP A 127 -7.65 1.24 -5.95
C TRP A 127 -8.38 1.46 -7.28
N MET A 128 -8.07 2.54 -8.01
CA MET A 128 -8.63 2.80 -9.33
C MET A 128 -8.29 1.69 -10.33
N MET A 129 -7.05 1.19 -10.32
CA MET A 129 -6.64 0.07 -11.18
C MET A 129 -7.39 -1.22 -10.83
N TRP A 130 -7.60 -1.47 -9.54
CA TRP A 130 -8.38 -2.61 -9.08
C TRP A 130 -9.84 -2.53 -9.54
N GLN A 131 -10.46 -1.38 -9.40
CA GLN A 131 -11.84 -1.13 -9.85
C GLN A 131 -12.01 -1.40 -11.35
N LYS A 132 -11.07 -0.95 -12.18
CA LYS A 132 -11.10 -1.17 -13.63
C LYS A 132 -11.02 -2.65 -14.05
N ARG A 133 -10.46 -3.53 -13.21
CA ARG A 133 -10.44 -4.98 -13.46
C ARG A 133 -11.83 -5.61 -13.49
N GLY A 134 -12.81 -5.05 -12.79
CA GLY A 134 -14.19 -5.55 -12.71
C GLY A 134 -15.06 -5.21 -13.90
N THR A 135 -14.63 -4.31 -14.78
CA THR A 135 -15.41 -3.81 -15.92
C THR A 135 -15.15 -4.55 -17.24
N ALA A 136 -14.51 -5.72 -17.23
CA ALA A 136 -14.51 -6.60 -18.39
C ALA A 136 -15.98 -6.88 -18.75
N LYS A 137 -16.40 -6.46 -19.97
CA LYS A 137 -17.74 -6.73 -20.50
C LYS A 137 -18.12 -8.19 -20.24
N PRO A 138 -19.30 -8.48 -19.73
CA PRO A 138 -19.79 -9.85 -19.69
C PRO A 138 -19.68 -10.39 -21.11
N LYS A 139 -18.89 -11.45 -21.30
CA LYS A 139 -18.91 -12.22 -22.53
C LYS A 139 -20.35 -12.64 -22.70
N ALA A 140 -21.02 -12.17 -23.78
CA ALA A 140 -22.40 -12.53 -24.06
C ALA A 140 -22.53 -14.04 -23.84
N ALA A 141 -23.40 -14.44 -22.93
CA ALA A 141 -23.70 -15.84 -22.72
C ALA A 141 -24.10 -16.42 -24.08
N PRO A 142 -23.60 -17.61 -24.49
CA PRO A 142 -24.05 -18.22 -25.71
C PRO A 142 -25.58 -18.34 -25.63
N ALA A 143 -26.26 -17.92 -26.69
CA ALA A 143 -27.71 -17.81 -26.80
C ALA A 143 -28.46 -19.17 -26.70
N THR A 144 -27.88 -20.17 -26.08
CA THR A 144 -28.42 -21.50 -25.85
C THR A 144 -28.59 -21.81 -24.35
N ALA A 145 -28.83 -20.80 -23.52
CA ALA A 145 -29.40 -21.09 -22.21
C ALA A 145 -30.90 -21.31 -22.40
N THR A 146 -31.33 -22.55 -22.48
CA THR A 146 -32.72 -22.97 -22.30
C THR A 146 -33.26 -22.23 -21.07
N PRO A 147 -34.42 -21.53 -21.17
CA PRO A 147 -34.97 -20.84 -20.02
C PRO A 147 -35.22 -21.87 -18.92
N GLU A 148 -34.55 -21.69 -17.82
CA GLU A 148 -34.78 -22.45 -16.59
C GLU A 148 -36.25 -22.25 -16.20
N PRO A 149 -37.02 -23.33 -15.94
CA PRO A 149 -38.43 -23.19 -15.64
C PRO A 149 -38.59 -22.31 -14.38
N ALA A 150 -39.32 -21.23 -14.55
CA ALA A 150 -39.68 -20.33 -13.46
C ALA A 150 -40.39 -21.16 -12.36
N GLY A 151 -39.74 -21.40 -11.25
CA GLY A 151 -40.42 -22.09 -10.14
C GLY A 151 -39.60 -22.70 -9.04
N THR A 152 -38.27 -22.62 -9.08
CA THR A 152 -37.45 -23.10 -7.95
C THR A 152 -36.90 -21.91 -7.15
N SER A 153 -37.35 -21.74 -5.91
CA SER A 153 -36.70 -20.87 -4.95
C SER A 153 -35.26 -21.34 -4.67
N ALA A 154 -34.37 -20.45 -4.27
CA ALA A 154 -32.98 -20.75 -3.91
C ALA A 154 -32.82 -21.88 -2.84
N PHE A 155 -33.93 -22.34 -2.26
CA PHE A 155 -34.02 -23.43 -1.29
C PHE A 155 -34.75 -24.66 -1.81
N SER A 156 -34.91 -24.85 -3.12
CA SER A 156 -35.54 -26.03 -3.76
C SER A 156 -36.94 -26.37 -3.17
N ARG A 157 -37.66 -25.42 -2.64
CA ARG A 157 -39.07 -25.63 -2.20
C ARG A 157 -39.99 -25.27 -3.35
N PRO A 158 -40.88 -26.19 -3.77
CA PRO A 158 -41.93 -25.82 -4.72
C PRO A 158 -42.85 -24.80 -4.08
N VAL A 159 -43.03 -23.64 -4.76
CA VAL A 159 -43.99 -22.65 -4.35
C VAL A 159 -45.35 -23.13 -4.81
N THR A 160 -46.15 -23.72 -3.92
CA THR A 160 -47.53 -24.02 -4.18
C THR A 160 -48.31 -22.71 -4.26
N LYS A 161 -48.80 -22.40 -5.46
CA LYS A 161 -49.76 -21.32 -5.66
C LYS A 161 -51.05 -21.69 -4.92
N LYS A 162 -51.42 -20.91 -3.91
CA LYS A 162 -52.68 -21.05 -3.19
C LYS A 162 -53.73 -20.34 -4.01
N ASP A 163 -54.70 -21.11 -4.54
CA ASP A 163 -55.90 -20.61 -5.18
C ASP A 163 -56.78 -19.83 -4.20
#